data_59c022acfcde7bb71c175d5a6811e9df
#
_entry.id   59c022acfcde7bb71c175d5a6811e9df
#
_cell.length_a   1.000
_cell.length_b   1.000
_cell.length_c   1.000
_cell.angle_alpha   90.00
_cell.angle_beta   90.00
_cell.angle_gamma   90.00
#
_symmetry.space_group_name_H-M   'P 1'
#
loop_
_entity.id
_entity.type
_entity.pdbx_description
1 polymer ?
#
loop_
_entity_poly.entity_id
_entity_poly.type
_entity_poly.pdbx_seq_one_letter_code
_entity_poly.pdbx_strand_id
1 'polypeptide(L)'
;LWSIFDFIMPGYLFSYKKFKTEYETPIVRENDARAMKKLKMLIEPFVLRRTKKQVLTELPEKTITVLNNQMKDEQEKIYLTYLAQAKQEVAETIQMNGIERSHIQVLAALTRLRQICCHPSLFIKDYKDGSSKLDQCMEIINDAVESGHKILLFSGYTSMFDLIEKEFEKNNIKYFKLTGATKVDERIKMVDEFNENKDIKNNKNIKEINDKKLIIKRI
;
A
#
# COMPACT_ATOMS: atom_id res chain seq x y z
N LEU A 1 13.33 4.30 -18.00
CA LEU A 1 13.88 5.53 -18.55
C LEU A 1 14.21 5.37 -20.04
N TRP A 2 15.09 4.42 -20.40
CA TRP A 2 15.53 4.23 -21.80
C TRP A 2 14.33 4.06 -22.74
N SER A 3 13.38 3.19 -22.46
CA SER A 3 12.20 2.96 -23.31
C SER A 3 11.37 4.20 -23.57
N ILE A 4 11.26 5.10 -22.59
CA ILE A 4 10.52 6.37 -22.74
C ILE A 4 11.28 7.29 -23.70
N PHE A 5 12.58 7.41 -23.53
CA PHE A 5 13.40 8.24 -24.39
C PHE A 5 13.51 7.70 -25.81
N ASP A 6 13.61 6.36 -25.97
CA ASP A 6 13.63 5.74 -27.28
C ASP A 6 12.33 5.94 -28.07
N PHE A 7 11.19 5.99 -27.36
CA PHE A 7 9.90 6.33 -27.96
C PHE A 7 9.77 7.81 -28.33
N ILE A 8 10.20 8.75 -27.45
CA ILE A 8 10.04 10.20 -27.66
C ILE A 8 11.14 10.75 -28.56
N MET A 9 12.37 10.29 -28.40
CA MET A 9 13.56 10.73 -29.10
C MET A 9 14.43 9.53 -29.47
N PRO A 10 14.07 8.78 -30.53
CA PRO A 10 14.81 7.57 -30.93
C PRO A 10 16.32 7.81 -31.07
N GLY A 11 17.11 6.97 -30.46
CA GLY A 11 18.59 7.03 -30.54
C GLY A 11 19.25 8.02 -29.60
N TYR A 12 18.53 8.91 -28.91
CA TYR A 12 19.12 9.92 -28.02
C TYR A 12 19.95 9.29 -26.87
N LEU A 13 19.44 8.23 -26.24
CA LEU A 13 20.16 7.47 -25.21
C LEU A 13 20.86 6.25 -25.78
N PHE A 14 21.25 6.27 -27.04
CA PHE A 14 21.92 5.20 -27.77
C PHE A 14 21.07 3.92 -27.88
N SER A 15 21.70 2.82 -28.35
CA SER A 15 21.06 1.51 -28.32
C SER A 15 20.89 1.01 -26.87
N TYR A 16 19.89 0.18 -26.61
CA TYR A 16 19.68 -0.40 -25.28
C TYR A 16 20.91 -1.11 -24.72
N LYS A 17 21.64 -1.85 -25.58
CA LYS A 17 22.87 -2.52 -25.17
C LYS A 17 23.91 -1.53 -24.65
N LYS A 18 24.12 -0.42 -25.34
CA LYS A 18 25.07 0.63 -24.93
C LYS A 18 24.58 1.33 -23.67
N PHE A 19 23.30 1.71 -23.61
CA PHE A 19 22.69 2.31 -22.42
C PHE A 19 22.86 1.42 -21.17
N LYS A 20 22.60 0.13 -21.31
CA LYS A 20 22.75 -0.84 -20.23
C LYS A 20 24.19 -0.92 -19.73
N THR A 21 25.16 -0.94 -20.63
CA THR A 21 26.58 -1.06 -20.28
C THR A 21 27.13 0.24 -19.66
N GLU A 22 26.76 1.40 -20.21
CA GLU A 22 27.33 2.68 -19.78
C GLU A 22 26.61 3.30 -18.58
N TYR A 23 25.31 3.00 -18.39
CA TYR A 23 24.49 3.66 -17.38
C TYR A 23 23.76 2.67 -16.46
N GLU A 24 22.93 1.76 -16.99
CA GLU A 24 22.06 0.91 -16.17
C GLU A 24 22.87 0.02 -15.21
N THR A 25 23.81 -0.75 -15.75
CA THR A 25 24.63 -1.67 -14.93
C THR A 25 25.53 -0.95 -13.94
N PRO A 26 26.32 0.08 -14.32
CA PRO A 26 27.14 0.83 -13.37
C PRO A 26 26.32 1.53 -12.28
N ILE A 27 25.18 2.13 -12.63
CA ILE A 27 24.35 2.84 -11.66
C ILE A 27 23.65 1.88 -10.70
N VAL A 28 23.06 0.80 -11.20
CA VAL A 28 22.20 -0.08 -10.39
C VAL A 28 23.01 -1.09 -9.58
N ARG A 29 24.10 -1.63 -10.15
CA ARG A 29 24.89 -2.68 -9.49
C ARG A 29 26.12 -2.15 -8.75
N GLU A 30 26.74 -1.09 -9.26
CA GLU A 30 28.02 -0.59 -8.77
C GLU A 30 27.89 0.75 -8.06
N ASN A 31 26.68 1.36 -8.04
CA ASN A 31 26.43 2.69 -7.49
C ASN A 31 27.37 3.77 -8.05
N ASP A 32 27.74 3.68 -9.33
CA ASP A 32 28.66 4.61 -9.96
C ASP A 32 28.08 6.03 -10.05
N ALA A 33 28.59 6.92 -9.19
CA ALA A 33 28.17 8.31 -9.14
C ALA A 33 28.53 9.11 -10.42
N ARG A 34 29.57 8.69 -11.16
CA ARG A 34 29.99 9.37 -12.40
C ARG A 34 29.03 9.03 -13.52
N ALA A 35 28.66 7.76 -13.67
CA ALA A 35 27.64 7.32 -14.63
C ALA A 35 26.28 7.98 -14.34
N MET A 36 25.89 8.06 -13.06
CA MET A 36 24.68 8.75 -12.61
C MET A 36 24.71 10.23 -12.98
N LYS A 37 25.81 10.93 -12.73
CA LYS A 37 25.96 12.36 -13.06
C LYS A 37 25.89 12.60 -14.57
N LYS A 38 26.55 11.77 -15.37
CA LYS A 38 26.51 11.86 -16.84
C LYS A 38 25.09 11.67 -17.37
N LEU A 39 24.40 10.61 -16.91
CA LEU A 39 23.02 10.35 -17.31
C LEU A 39 22.11 11.51 -16.92
N LYS A 40 22.24 12.01 -15.68
CA LYS A 40 21.47 13.16 -15.21
C LYS A 40 21.64 14.38 -16.12
N MET A 41 22.86 14.73 -16.49
CA MET A 41 23.14 15.86 -17.39
C MET A 41 22.49 15.69 -18.77
N LEU A 42 22.47 14.46 -19.31
CA LEU A 42 21.84 14.18 -20.59
C LEU A 42 20.32 14.35 -20.54
N ILE A 43 19.68 13.89 -19.47
CA ILE A 43 18.21 13.89 -19.39
C ILE A 43 17.61 15.16 -18.77
N GLU A 44 18.40 15.94 -18.04
CA GLU A 44 17.94 17.13 -17.29
C GLU A 44 17.16 18.14 -18.15
N PRO A 45 17.54 18.45 -19.43
CA PRO A 45 16.77 19.36 -20.25
C PRO A 45 15.35 18.86 -20.62
N PHE A 46 15.12 17.56 -20.54
CA PHE A 46 13.88 16.91 -20.98
C PHE A 46 13.02 16.37 -19.84
N VAL A 47 13.53 16.37 -18.61
CA VAL A 47 12.84 15.81 -17.44
C VAL A 47 12.57 16.88 -16.41
N LEU A 48 11.27 17.19 -16.23
CA LEU A 48 10.83 18.07 -15.18
C LEU A 48 10.27 17.27 -14.01
N ARG A 49 11.01 17.22 -12.89
CA ARG A 49 10.56 16.61 -11.66
C ARG A 49 10.17 17.68 -10.63
N ARG A 50 8.90 17.72 -10.27
CA ARG A 50 8.40 18.56 -9.19
C ARG A 50 7.90 17.68 -8.04
N THR A 51 8.36 17.96 -6.85
CA THR A 51 7.83 17.32 -5.64
C THR A 51 6.73 18.21 -5.03
N LYS A 52 5.75 17.60 -4.36
CA LYS A 52 4.69 18.38 -3.67
C LYS A 52 5.26 19.42 -2.72
N LYS A 53 6.32 19.10 -1.99
CA LYS A 53 7.00 20.01 -1.05
C LYS A 53 7.60 21.25 -1.74
N GLN A 54 8.02 21.12 -3.00
CA GLN A 54 8.59 22.24 -3.78
C GLN A 54 7.54 23.16 -4.39
N VAL A 55 6.35 22.64 -4.67
CA VAL A 55 5.32 23.35 -5.43
C VAL A 55 4.18 23.83 -4.55
N LEU A 56 3.82 23.05 -3.53
CA LEU A 56 2.68 23.32 -2.65
C LEU A 56 3.19 23.76 -1.26
N THR A 57 3.70 24.98 -1.19
CA THR A 57 4.25 25.56 0.05
C THR A 57 3.16 25.89 1.08
N GLU A 58 1.89 25.99 0.63
CA GLU A 58 0.74 26.26 1.49
C GLU A 58 0.20 25.03 2.23
N LEU A 59 0.61 23.83 1.83
CA LEU A 59 0.18 22.61 2.49
C LEU A 59 0.96 22.39 3.79
N PRO A 60 0.27 22.06 4.89
CA PRO A 60 0.95 21.68 6.13
C PRO A 60 1.82 20.44 5.91
N GLU A 61 2.82 20.28 6.76
CA GLU A 61 3.69 19.11 6.71
C GLU A 61 2.90 17.83 6.99
N LYS A 62 3.24 16.77 6.26
CA LYS A 62 2.64 15.46 6.48
C LYS A 62 3.16 14.85 7.78
N THR A 63 2.28 14.60 8.73
CA THR A 63 2.60 13.82 9.93
C THR A 63 2.50 12.31 9.62
N ILE A 64 3.52 11.55 9.98
CA ILE A 64 3.55 10.09 9.83
C ILE A 64 3.71 9.49 11.23
N THR A 65 2.72 8.71 11.64
CA THR A 65 2.76 7.96 12.90
C THR A 65 2.82 6.47 12.59
N VAL A 66 3.79 5.78 13.18
CA VAL A 66 3.92 4.33 13.10
C VAL A 66 3.38 3.71 14.38
N LEU A 67 2.35 2.88 14.23
CA LEU A 67 1.75 2.19 15.35
C LEU A 67 2.20 0.72 15.34
N ASN A 68 2.77 0.28 16.45
CA ASN A 68 3.23 -1.09 16.63
C ASN A 68 2.25 -1.83 17.54
N ASN A 69 1.74 -2.98 17.07
CA ASN A 69 0.82 -3.82 17.81
C ASN A 69 1.48 -5.12 18.21
N GLN A 70 1.22 -5.55 19.41
CA GLN A 70 1.47 -6.95 19.82
C GLN A 70 0.36 -7.84 19.29
N MET A 71 0.71 -9.03 18.84
CA MET A 71 -0.29 -10.00 18.40
C MET A 71 -1.11 -10.50 19.60
N LYS A 72 -2.35 -10.92 19.36
CA LYS A 72 -3.12 -11.68 20.34
C LYS A 72 -2.47 -13.06 20.54
N ASP A 73 -2.61 -13.65 21.72
CA ASP A 73 -1.95 -14.91 22.08
C ASP A 73 -2.17 -16.03 21.05
N GLU A 74 -3.40 -16.20 20.60
CA GLU A 74 -3.73 -17.23 19.60
C GLU A 74 -3.17 -16.88 18.21
N GLN A 75 -3.19 -15.61 17.83
CA GLN A 75 -2.57 -15.13 16.60
C GLN A 75 -1.05 -15.35 16.61
N GLU A 76 -0.40 -15.11 17.74
CA GLU A 76 1.04 -15.31 17.93
C GLU A 76 1.42 -16.79 17.84
N LYS A 77 0.66 -17.68 18.47
CA LYS A 77 0.87 -19.14 18.36
C LYS A 77 0.80 -19.60 16.90
N ILE A 78 -0.22 -19.16 16.16
CA ILE A 78 -0.36 -19.46 14.74
C ILE A 78 0.83 -18.92 13.94
N TYR A 79 1.25 -17.69 14.21
CA TYR A 79 2.38 -17.07 13.55
C TYR A 79 3.68 -17.86 13.80
N LEU A 80 3.97 -18.19 15.05
CA LEU A 80 5.19 -18.93 15.42
C LEU A 80 5.20 -20.35 14.85
N THR A 81 4.07 -21.05 14.88
CA THR A 81 3.92 -22.39 14.29
C THR A 81 4.19 -22.34 12.78
N TYR A 82 3.54 -21.41 12.07
CA TYR A 82 3.75 -21.27 10.63
C TYR A 82 5.18 -20.82 10.30
N LEU A 83 5.76 -19.92 11.10
CA LEU A 83 7.14 -19.46 10.91
C LEU A 83 8.14 -20.63 11.02
N ALA A 84 7.95 -21.54 11.99
CA ALA A 84 8.80 -22.71 12.15
C ALA A 84 8.71 -23.66 10.94
N GLN A 85 7.49 -23.96 10.48
CA GLN A 85 7.26 -24.76 9.27
C GLN A 85 7.87 -24.11 8.03
N ALA A 86 7.60 -22.83 7.81
CA ALA A 86 8.08 -22.09 6.64
C ALA A 86 9.62 -22.03 6.62
N LYS A 87 10.28 -21.87 7.75
CA LYS A 87 11.75 -21.90 7.84
C LYS A 87 12.31 -23.25 7.39
N GLN A 88 11.71 -24.35 7.83
CA GLN A 88 12.13 -25.68 7.43
C GLN A 88 11.91 -25.93 5.94
N GLU A 89 10.71 -25.69 5.42
CA GLU A 89 10.36 -25.85 4.00
C GLU A 89 11.26 -25.03 3.07
N VAL A 90 11.52 -23.77 3.44
CA VAL A 90 12.40 -22.87 2.68
C VAL A 90 13.84 -23.39 2.70
N ALA A 91 14.35 -23.84 3.87
CA ALA A 91 15.69 -24.36 3.98
C ALA A 91 15.89 -25.63 3.12
N GLU A 92 14.95 -26.57 3.19
CA GLU A 92 14.95 -27.78 2.33
C GLU A 92 14.90 -27.44 0.84
N THR A 93 14.04 -26.48 0.46
CA THR A 93 13.91 -26.05 -0.93
C THR A 93 15.20 -25.39 -1.45
N ILE A 94 15.84 -24.55 -0.64
CA ILE A 94 17.11 -23.91 -0.99
C ILE A 94 18.22 -24.97 -1.14
N GLN A 95 18.25 -25.96 -0.25
CA GLN A 95 19.22 -27.03 -0.31
C GLN A 95 19.07 -27.89 -1.57
N MET A 96 17.82 -28.18 -1.99
CA MET A 96 17.54 -28.97 -3.19
C MET A 96 17.72 -28.20 -4.50
N ASN A 97 17.27 -26.96 -4.56
CA ASN A 97 17.12 -26.22 -5.82
C ASN A 97 18.04 -25.01 -5.97
N GLY A 98 18.75 -24.64 -4.91
CA GLY A 98 19.53 -23.41 -4.82
C GLY A 98 18.66 -22.16 -4.57
N ILE A 99 19.30 -21.07 -4.18
CA ILE A 99 18.63 -19.81 -3.80
C ILE A 99 17.82 -19.23 -4.96
N GLU A 100 18.38 -19.21 -6.17
CA GLU A 100 17.73 -18.57 -7.32
C GLU A 100 16.38 -19.20 -7.71
N ARG A 101 16.24 -20.51 -7.55
CA ARG A 101 14.99 -21.24 -7.87
C ARG A 101 13.99 -21.24 -6.71
N SER A 102 14.41 -20.84 -5.52
CA SER A 102 13.58 -20.87 -4.30
C SER A 102 12.88 -19.55 -4.01
N HIS A 103 13.10 -18.51 -4.81
CA HIS A 103 12.51 -17.17 -4.58
C HIS A 103 10.98 -17.17 -4.46
N ILE A 104 10.31 -18.00 -5.27
CA ILE A 104 8.83 -18.05 -5.27
C ILE A 104 8.33 -18.62 -3.94
N GLN A 105 8.95 -19.68 -3.41
CA GLN A 105 8.59 -20.31 -2.15
C GLN A 105 8.85 -19.37 -0.98
N VAL A 106 10.01 -18.69 -0.97
CA VAL A 106 10.34 -17.67 0.04
C VAL A 106 9.29 -16.55 0.03
N LEU A 107 8.94 -16.04 -1.15
CA LEU A 107 7.94 -14.98 -1.29
C LEU A 107 6.55 -15.43 -0.85
N ALA A 108 6.17 -16.67 -1.16
CA ALA A 108 4.92 -17.26 -0.70
C ALA A 108 4.87 -17.37 0.83
N ALA A 109 5.93 -17.88 1.46
CA ALA A 109 6.04 -17.95 2.92
C ALA A 109 5.94 -16.58 3.58
N LEU A 110 6.67 -15.59 3.07
CA LEU A 110 6.60 -14.20 3.56
C LEU A 110 5.19 -13.60 3.38
N THR A 111 4.52 -13.91 2.28
CA THR A 111 3.16 -13.44 2.03
C THR A 111 2.19 -14.02 3.05
N ARG A 112 2.31 -15.31 3.38
CA ARG A 112 1.48 -15.98 4.40
C ARG A 112 1.71 -15.39 5.79
N LEU A 113 2.97 -15.22 6.20
CA LEU A 113 3.31 -14.59 7.47
C LEU A 113 2.72 -13.18 7.57
N ARG A 114 2.79 -12.39 6.51
CA ARG A 114 2.18 -11.06 6.46
C ARG A 114 0.65 -11.10 6.54
N GLN A 115 0.00 -12.10 5.93
CA GLN A 115 -1.43 -12.32 6.07
C GLN A 115 -1.82 -12.63 7.52
N ILE A 116 -1.10 -13.54 8.18
CA ILE A 116 -1.31 -13.87 9.60
C ILE A 116 -1.14 -12.64 10.48
N CYS A 117 -0.14 -11.78 10.21
CA CYS A 117 0.05 -10.51 10.93
C CYS A 117 -1.09 -9.50 10.71
N CYS A 118 -1.77 -9.53 9.57
CA CYS A 118 -2.93 -8.68 9.34
C CYS A 118 -4.17 -9.25 10.03
N HIS A 119 -4.54 -10.47 9.68
CA HIS A 119 -5.62 -11.23 10.31
C HIS A 119 -5.49 -12.71 9.90
N PRO A 120 -5.44 -13.65 10.85
CA PRO A 120 -5.26 -15.07 10.53
C PRO A 120 -6.31 -15.66 9.60
N SER A 121 -7.56 -15.17 9.63
CA SER A 121 -8.61 -15.63 8.70
C SER A 121 -8.33 -15.36 7.23
N LEU A 122 -7.36 -14.52 6.89
CA LEU A 122 -6.91 -14.35 5.50
C LEU A 122 -6.22 -15.60 4.94
N PHE A 123 -5.82 -16.50 5.84
CA PHE A 123 -5.14 -17.75 5.53
C PHE A 123 -5.85 -18.98 6.07
N ILE A 124 -6.42 -18.89 7.29
CA ILE A 124 -7.09 -19.97 8.01
C ILE A 124 -8.61 -19.77 7.94
N LYS A 125 -9.33 -20.66 7.25
CA LYS A 125 -10.77 -20.50 6.98
C LYS A 125 -11.65 -20.44 8.23
N ASP A 126 -11.32 -21.22 9.25
CA ASP A 126 -12.15 -21.39 10.45
C ASP A 126 -11.67 -20.54 11.63
N TYR A 127 -10.78 -19.60 11.41
CA TYR A 127 -10.32 -18.70 12.45
C TYR A 127 -11.41 -17.71 12.86
N LYS A 128 -11.76 -17.75 14.16
CA LYS A 128 -12.86 -16.93 14.72
C LYS A 128 -12.40 -15.82 15.64
N ASP A 129 -11.16 -15.90 16.14
CA ASP A 129 -10.59 -14.85 16.96
C ASP A 129 -10.24 -13.62 16.13
N GLY A 130 -10.23 -12.46 16.77
CA GLY A 130 -9.88 -11.22 16.12
C GLY A 130 -8.37 -11.06 15.87
N SER A 131 -7.96 -9.91 15.37
CA SER A 131 -6.55 -9.53 15.33
C SER A 131 -6.37 -8.16 15.96
N SER A 132 -5.28 -8.00 16.72
CA SER A 132 -4.97 -6.72 17.37
C SER A 132 -4.84 -5.57 16.37
N LYS A 133 -4.37 -5.86 15.16
CA LYS A 133 -4.26 -4.86 14.09
C LYS A 133 -5.61 -4.38 13.59
N LEU A 134 -6.59 -5.28 13.46
CA LEU A 134 -7.96 -4.90 13.07
C LEU A 134 -8.61 -4.09 14.19
N ASP A 135 -8.48 -4.54 15.43
CA ASP A 135 -9.07 -3.85 16.59
C ASP A 135 -8.53 -2.41 16.69
N GLN A 136 -7.20 -2.22 16.65
CA GLN A 136 -6.60 -0.87 16.68
C GLN A 136 -7.00 -0.04 15.44
N CYS A 137 -7.11 -0.65 14.28
CA CYS A 137 -7.57 0.04 13.07
C CYS A 137 -9.00 0.57 13.27
N MET A 138 -9.88 -0.23 13.86
CA MET A 138 -11.27 0.18 14.15
C MET A 138 -11.35 1.25 15.23
N GLU A 139 -10.52 1.18 16.26
CA GLU A 139 -10.42 2.23 17.28
C GLU A 139 -10.06 3.59 16.64
N ILE A 140 -8.98 3.64 15.85
CA ILE A 140 -8.57 4.87 15.17
C ILE A 140 -9.64 5.39 14.21
N ILE A 141 -10.33 4.48 13.51
CA ILE A 141 -11.40 4.86 12.58
C ILE A 141 -12.57 5.46 13.36
N ASN A 142 -12.99 4.85 14.46
CA ASN A 142 -14.08 5.35 15.28
C ASN A 142 -13.76 6.74 15.84
N ASP A 143 -12.56 6.93 16.41
CA ASP A 143 -12.12 8.23 16.94
C ASP A 143 -12.11 9.31 15.85
N ALA A 144 -11.58 9.00 14.68
CA ALA A 144 -11.51 9.94 13.57
C ALA A 144 -12.90 10.25 13.00
N VAL A 145 -13.78 9.23 12.95
CA VAL A 145 -15.16 9.37 12.51
C VAL A 145 -15.97 10.22 13.52
N GLU A 146 -15.82 10.02 14.81
CA GLU A 146 -16.45 10.83 15.87
C GLU A 146 -15.97 12.28 15.85
N SER A 147 -14.69 12.49 15.50
CA SER A 147 -14.10 13.81 15.31
C SER A 147 -14.50 14.49 14.00
N GLY A 148 -15.32 13.85 13.16
CA GLY A 148 -15.80 14.41 11.88
C GLY A 148 -14.77 14.39 10.75
N HIS A 149 -13.70 13.60 10.87
CA HIS A 149 -12.65 13.51 9.85
C HIS A 149 -13.03 12.57 8.71
N LYS A 150 -12.57 12.90 7.50
CA LYS A 150 -12.59 12.00 6.35
C LYS A 150 -11.36 11.10 6.37
N ILE A 151 -11.55 9.81 6.11
CA ILE A 151 -10.49 8.81 6.22
C ILE A 151 -10.25 8.14 4.87
N LEU A 152 -9.00 7.89 4.53
CA LEU A 152 -8.58 7.01 3.44
C LEU A 152 -7.87 5.80 4.03
N LEU A 153 -8.51 4.64 3.94
CA LEU A 153 -7.96 3.38 4.42
C LEU A 153 -7.36 2.58 3.25
N PHE A 154 -6.13 2.11 3.41
CA PHE A 154 -5.43 1.32 2.41
C PHE A 154 -5.05 -0.05 2.93
N SER A 155 -5.25 -1.09 2.12
CA SER A 155 -4.82 -2.45 2.44
C SER A 155 -4.12 -3.10 1.24
N GLY A 156 -3.06 -3.88 1.51
CA GLY A 156 -2.41 -4.72 0.51
C GLY A 156 -3.20 -5.97 0.13
N TYR A 157 -4.19 -6.35 0.96
CA TYR A 157 -5.02 -7.53 0.75
C TYR A 157 -6.48 -7.13 0.57
N THR A 158 -7.09 -7.48 -0.56
CA THR A 158 -8.51 -7.20 -0.83
C THR A 158 -9.44 -7.97 0.11
N SER A 159 -9.08 -9.20 0.50
CA SER A 159 -9.81 -10.01 1.47
C SER A 159 -9.89 -9.39 2.87
N MET A 160 -9.00 -8.44 3.20
CA MET A 160 -9.09 -7.68 4.44
C MET A 160 -10.30 -6.75 4.45
N PHE A 161 -10.73 -6.28 3.28
CA PHE A 161 -11.93 -5.43 3.19
C PHE A 161 -13.19 -6.15 3.61
N ASP A 162 -13.33 -7.44 3.33
CA ASP A 162 -14.51 -8.21 3.71
C ASP A 162 -14.65 -8.33 5.25
N LEU A 163 -13.53 -8.28 5.97
CA LEU A 163 -13.51 -8.24 7.44
C LEU A 163 -13.85 -6.84 7.97
N ILE A 164 -13.26 -5.83 7.37
CA ILE A 164 -13.47 -4.42 7.73
C ILE A 164 -14.92 -4.00 7.45
N GLU A 165 -15.49 -4.42 6.32
CA GLU A 165 -16.89 -4.15 5.97
C GLU A 165 -17.86 -4.68 7.03
N LYS A 166 -17.64 -5.89 7.55
CA LYS A 166 -18.45 -6.43 8.64
C LYS A 166 -18.39 -5.57 9.90
N GLU A 167 -17.22 -5.02 10.23
CA GLU A 167 -17.09 -4.12 11.37
C GLU A 167 -17.76 -2.75 11.09
N PHE A 168 -17.70 -2.25 9.85
CA PHE A 168 -18.39 -1.03 9.47
C PHE A 168 -19.91 -1.17 9.51
N GLU A 169 -20.45 -2.29 9.07
CA GLU A 169 -21.88 -2.60 9.16
C GLU A 169 -22.35 -2.62 10.63
N LYS A 170 -21.57 -3.27 11.52
CA LYS A 170 -21.89 -3.29 12.97
C LYS A 170 -21.89 -1.90 13.60
N ASN A 171 -21.00 -1.02 13.16
CA ASN A 171 -20.84 0.34 13.71
C ASN A 171 -21.61 1.40 12.90
N ASN A 172 -22.41 1.00 11.90
CA ASN A 172 -23.14 1.91 11.02
C ASN A 172 -22.24 2.98 10.34
N ILE A 173 -21.01 2.59 9.94
CA ILE A 173 -20.08 3.47 9.26
C ILE A 173 -20.31 3.38 7.75
N LYS A 174 -20.64 4.50 7.12
CA LYS A 174 -20.78 4.58 5.66
C LYS A 174 -19.40 4.65 4.98
N TYR A 175 -19.22 3.92 3.89
CA TYR A 175 -17.93 3.84 3.20
C TYR A 175 -18.10 3.66 1.69
N PHE A 176 -17.02 3.99 0.96
CA PHE A 176 -16.84 3.63 -0.44
C PHE A 176 -15.72 2.61 -0.59
N LYS A 177 -15.94 1.56 -1.36
CA LYS A 177 -14.95 0.52 -1.64
C LYS A 177 -14.40 0.67 -3.04
N LEU A 178 -13.09 0.96 -3.15
CA LEU A 178 -12.38 1.05 -4.42
C LEU A 178 -11.41 -0.13 -4.57
N THR A 179 -11.67 -0.98 -5.56
CA THR A 179 -10.81 -2.12 -5.90
C THR A 179 -10.40 -2.10 -7.36
N GLY A 180 -9.58 -3.08 -7.80
CA GLY A 180 -9.25 -3.25 -9.21
C GLY A 180 -10.47 -3.51 -10.11
N ALA A 181 -11.55 -4.08 -9.56
CA ALA A 181 -12.78 -4.39 -10.28
C ALA A 181 -13.73 -3.20 -10.45
N THR A 182 -13.54 -2.09 -9.70
CA THR A 182 -14.38 -0.90 -9.78
C THR A 182 -14.19 -0.20 -11.13
N LYS A 183 -15.28 0.05 -11.86
CA LYS A 183 -15.25 0.73 -13.16
C LYS A 183 -14.77 2.18 -13.04
N VAL A 184 -14.19 2.70 -14.12
CA VAL A 184 -13.59 4.05 -14.12
C VAL A 184 -14.61 5.14 -13.79
N ASP A 185 -15.78 5.08 -14.40
CA ASP A 185 -16.84 6.07 -14.19
C ASP A 185 -17.39 6.05 -12.76
N GLU A 186 -17.49 4.86 -12.16
CA GLU A 186 -17.89 4.69 -10.77
C GLU A 186 -16.85 5.27 -9.82
N ARG A 187 -15.55 5.11 -10.13
CA ARG A 187 -14.46 5.69 -9.32
C ARG A 187 -14.54 7.20 -9.26
N ILE A 188 -14.79 7.83 -10.40
CA ILE A 188 -14.90 9.29 -10.47
C ILE A 188 -16.06 9.76 -9.60
N LYS A 189 -17.25 9.16 -9.77
CA LYS A 189 -18.43 9.49 -8.98
C LYS A 189 -18.20 9.34 -7.47
N MET A 190 -17.58 8.22 -7.03
CA MET A 190 -17.26 7.98 -5.62
C MET A 190 -16.29 9.03 -5.07
N VAL A 191 -15.28 9.44 -5.86
CA VAL A 191 -14.31 10.46 -5.46
C VAL A 191 -14.99 11.82 -5.36
N ASP A 192 -15.82 12.19 -6.33
CA ASP A 192 -16.56 13.45 -6.34
C ASP A 192 -17.51 13.51 -5.15
N GLU A 193 -18.28 12.45 -4.92
CA GLU A 193 -19.19 12.33 -3.77
C GLU A 193 -18.44 12.39 -2.42
N PHE A 194 -17.27 11.78 -2.31
CA PHE A 194 -16.43 11.88 -1.12
C PHE A 194 -15.89 13.30 -0.90
N ASN A 195 -15.54 14.01 -1.98
CA ASN A 195 -15.01 15.36 -1.90
C ASN A 195 -16.09 16.42 -1.68
N GLU A 196 -17.26 16.25 -2.32
CA GLU A 196 -18.33 17.25 -2.34
C GLU A 196 -19.12 17.42 -1.04
N ASN A 197 -18.82 16.69 0.02
CA ASN A 197 -19.51 16.83 1.30
C ASN A 197 -19.40 18.27 1.80
N LYS A 198 -20.33 19.12 1.33
CA LYS A 198 -20.47 20.54 1.65
C LYS A 198 -21.02 20.81 3.05
N ASP A 199 -21.44 19.78 3.78
CA ASP A 199 -22.20 19.92 5.02
C ASP A 199 -21.39 20.36 6.24
N ILE A 200 -20.09 20.49 6.10
CA ILE A 200 -19.22 20.98 7.20
C ILE A 200 -19.22 22.52 7.32
N LYS A 201 -19.73 23.27 6.32
CA LYS A 201 -19.57 24.73 6.33
C LYS A 201 -20.79 25.55 6.76
N ASN A 202 -22.01 25.01 6.83
CA ASN A 202 -23.20 25.88 6.99
C ASN A 202 -24.38 25.27 7.78
N ASN A 203 -24.23 24.55 8.90
CA ASN A 203 -25.42 24.27 9.69
C ASN A 203 -25.21 24.38 11.20
N LYS A 204 -25.87 25.41 11.76
CA LYS A 204 -26.03 25.68 13.19
C LYS A 204 -27.04 24.74 13.89
N ASN A 205 -27.42 23.63 13.30
CA ASN A 205 -28.33 22.65 13.89
C ASN A 205 -27.67 21.28 13.97
N ILE A 206 -26.97 21.06 15.07
CA ILE A 206 -26.37 19.79 15.48
C ILE A 206 -27.49 18.80 15.85
N LYS A 207 -28.07 18.10 14.85
CA LYS A 207 -28.89 16.92 15.13
C LYS A 207 -28.87 15.81 14.08
N GLU A 208 -28.22 15.98 12.90
CA GLU A 208 -28.11 14.94 11.87
C GLU A 208 -26.74 14.94 11.18
N ILE A 209 -25.65 14.80 11.96
CA ILE A 209 -24.33 14.58 11.37
C ILE A 209 -24.08 13.06 11.36
N ASN A 210 -24.68 12.37 10.43
CA ASN A 210 -24.46 10.92 10.22
C ASN A 210 -23.89 10.55 8.84
N ASP A 211 -23.32 11.49 8.10
CA ASP A 211 -22.66 11.17 6.82
C ASP A 211 -21.14 11.10 6.95
N LYS A 212 -20.70 10.13 7.76
CA LYS A 212 -19.30 9.78 7.94
C LYS A 212 -18.87 8.94 6.75
N LYS A 213 -18.01 9.46 5.86
CA LYS A 213 -17.60 8.78 4.63
C LYS A 213 -16.14 8.35 4.68
N LEU A 214 -15.93 7.09 4.37
CA LEU A 214 -14.62 6.44 4.32
C LEU A 214 -14.36 5.88 2.92
N ILE A 215 -13.18 6.11 2.36
CA ILE A 215 -12.72 5.41 1.15
C ILE A 215 -11.74 4.31 1.52
N ILE A 216 -12.03 3.09 1.11
CA ILE A 216 -11.13 1.94 1.23
C ILE A 216 -10.49 1.69 -0.12
N LYS A 217 -9.17 1.78 -0.21
CA LYS A 217 -8.42 1.57 -1.45
C LYS A 217 -7.33 0.51 -1.28
N ARG A 218 -7.19 -0.37 -2.28
CA ARG A 218 -6.03 -1.24 -2.40
C ARG A 218 -4.80 -0.43 -2.83
N ILE A 219 -3.67 -0.61 -2.15
CA ILE A 219 -2.34 -0.17 -2.60
C ILE A 219 -1.72 -1.24 -3.50
#